data_01514dce2ba7ec6981a920df525d0abf
#
_entry.id   01514dce2ba7ec6981a920df525d0abf
#
_cell.length_a   1.000
_cell.length_b   1.000
_cell.length_c   1.000
_cell.angle_alpha   90.00
_cell.angle_beta   90.00
_cell.angle_gamma   90.00
#
_symmetry.space_group_name_H-M   'P 1'
#
loop_
_entity.id
_entity.type
_entity.pdbx_description
1 polymer ?
#
loop_
_entity_poly.entity_id
_entity_poly.type
_entity_poly.pdbx_seq_one_letter_code
_entity_poly.pdbx_strand_id
1 'polypeptide(L)'
;MESKIVYFEDNRADNTEMTFQLVRERLNILGIKKLVLASTTGATAKRAMEFFKEQDIKMVVVPHQFDFIRKENPFSPELVETLKESGHEVHFGTMLFHTDELYQSTVPTLMANLLRCFAQGVKVCFEIVLMATDGGHLTSGETVIAIAGTGRGSDTALVVQAASSRNINNLRVNEIICKPLNPLNIDEAREQFSSSRDKYEFYRRVK
;
A
#
# COMPACT_ATOMS: atom_id res chain seq x y z
N MET A 1 -27.49 -0.69 1.52
CA MET A 1 -26.51 0.19 0.89
C MET A 1 -25.83 -0.59 -0.22
N GLU A 2 -25.81 -0.08 -1.42
CA GLU A 2 -25.09 -0.70 -2.54
C GLU A 2 -23.81 0.06 -2.79
N SER A 3 -22.71 -0.64 -3.01
CA SER A 3 -21.46 -0.06 -3.49
C SER A 3 -20.90 -0.91 -4.63
N LYS A 4 -20.19 -0.26 -5.56
CA LYS A 4 -19.62 -0.91 -6.74
C LYS A 4 -18.15 -1.16 -6.52
N ILE A 5 -17.70 -2.39 -6.78
CA ILE A 5 -16.28 -2.73 -6.87
C ILE A 5 -15.87 -2.61 -8.34
N VAL A 6 -14.75 -1.91 -8.61
CA VAL A 6 -14.15 -1.89 -9.94
C VAL A 6 -13.04 -2.92 -10.00
N TYR A 7 -13.14 -3.81 -10.99
CA TYR A 7 -12.12 -4.81 -11.27
C TYR A 7 -11.31 -4.37 -12.49
N PHE A 8 -9.99 -4.25 -12.34
CA PHE A 8 -9.09 -4.19 -13.47
C PHE A 8 -8.93 -5.60 -14.04
N GLU A 9 -8.76 -5.74 -15.34
CA GLU A 9 -8.60 -7.06 -15.93
C GLU A 9 -7.44 -7.83 -15.28
N ASP A 10 -6.30 -7.16 -15.16
CA ASP A 10 -5.13 -7.62 -14.41
C ASP A 10 -4.28 -6.44 -13.93
N ASN A 11 -3.06 -6.71 -13.46
CA ASN A 11 -2.10 -5.73 -13.01
C ASN A 11 -0.86 -5.58 -13.93
N ARG A 12 -0.96 -6.02 -15.20
CA ARG A 12 0.08 -5.80 -16.22
C ARG A 12 0.13 -4.37 -16.70
N ALA A 13 -1.04 -3.75 -16.85
CA ALA A 13 -1.16 -2.34 -17.17
C ALA A 13 -0.93 -1.45 -15.94
N ASP A 14 -0.59 -0.18 -16.16
CA ASP A 14 -0.54 0.83 -15.09
C ASP A 14 -1.95 1.34 -14.78
N ASN A 15 -2.53 0.84 -13.72
CA ASN A 15 -3.86 1.21 -13.26
C ASN A 15 -3.87 2.38 -12.27
N THR A 16 -2.73 3.03 -12.02
CA THR A 16 -2.58 4.02 -10.94
C THR A 16 -3.53 5.20 -11.08
N GLU A 17 -3.64 5.77 -12.28
CA GLU A 17 -4.50 6.94 -12.52
C GLU A 17 -5.98 6.61 -12.25
N MET A 18 -6.46 5.48 -12.78
CA MET A 18 -7.83 5.04 -12.55
C MET A 18 -8.08 4.72 -11.07
N THR A 19 -7.11 4.09 -10.39
CA THR A 19 -7.20 3.86 -8.94
C THR A 19 -7.37 5.17 -8.18
N PHE A 20 -6.58 6.21 -8.53
CA PHE A 20 -6.69 7.52 -7.87
C PHE A 20 -8.02 8.22 -8.17
N GLN A 21 -8.57 8.09 -9.39
CA GLN A 21 -9.89 8.63 -9.72
C GLN A 21 -10.98 8.01 -8.85
N LEU A 22 -11.01 6.68 -8.74
CA LEU A 22 -11.97 5.95 -7.92
C LEU A 22 -11.83 6.31 -6.43
N VAL A 23 -10.59 6.45 -5.96
CA VAL A 23 -10.31 6.88 -4.58
C VAL A 23 -10.83 8.30 -4.34
N ARG A 24 -10.60 9.25 -5.26
CA ARG A 24 -11.11 10.63 -5.14
C ARG A 24 -12.62 10.68 -5.04
N GLU A 25 -13.31 9.88 -5.83
CA GLU A 25 -14.78 9.76 -5.76
C GLU A 25 -15.22 9.28 -4.37
N ARG A 26 -14.57 8.22 -3.83
CA ARG A 26 -14.92 7.68 -2.52
C ARG A 26 -14.55 8.61 -1.35
N LEU A 27 -13.42 9.32 -1.43
CA LEU A 27 -13.05 10.36 -0.46
C LEU A 27 -14.16 11.38 -0.33
N ASN A 28 -14.67 11.88 -1.48
CA ASN A 28 -15.73 12.90 -1.50
C ASN A 28 -17.05 12.36 -0.97
N ILE A 29 -17.46 11.15 -1.36
CA ILE A 29 -18.73 10.53 -0.94
C ILE A 29 -18.72 10.23 0.57
N LEU A 30 -17.62 9.72 1.10
CA LEU A 30 -17.51 9.28 2.48
C LEU A 30 -17.00 10.37 3.44
N GLY A 31 -16.54 11.50 2.91
CA GLY A 31 -15.93 12.57 3.72
C GLY A 31 -14.62 12.17 4.39
N ILE A 32 -13.91 11.13 3.87
CA ILE A 32 -12.65 10.67 4.42
C ILE A 32 -11.56 11.69 4.06
N LYS A 33 -10.71 12.04 5.05
CA LYS A 33 -9.66 13.05 4.91
C LYS A 33 -8.25 12.47 4.96
N LYS A 34 -8.11 11.16 5.07
CA LYS A 34 -6.80 10.54 5.22
C LYS A 34 -6.62 9.35 4.28
N LEU A 35 -5.47 9.33 3.59
CA LEU A 35 -5.02 8.22 2.75
C LEU A 35 -3.77 7.57 3.36
N VAL A 36 -3.66 6.26 3.21
CA VAL A 36 -2.41 5.51 3.44
C VAL A 36 -1.95 4.95 2.12
N LEU A 37 -0.73 5.26 1.70
CA LEU A 37 -0.23 4.95 0.36
C LEU A 37 1.09 4.17 0.43
N ALA A 38 1.13 3.00 -0.20
CA ALA A 38 2.39 2.28 -0.42
C ALA A 38 3.20 2.93 -1.55
N SER A 39 4.47 3.21 -1.30
CA SER A 39 5.36 3.74 -2.33
C SER A 39 6.83 3.43 -2.04
N THR A 40 7.37 2.39 -2.64
CA THR A 40 8.73 1.91 -2.36
C THR A 40 9.82 2.90 -2.79
N THR A 41 9.70 3.48 -4.00
CA THR A 41 10.70 4.41 -4.57
C THR A 41 10.29 5.86 -4.53
N GLY A 42 9.08 6.15 -4.06
CA GLY A 42 8.49 7.48 -4.12
C GLY A 42 7.74 7.81 -5.43
N ALA A 43 7.86 6.99 -6.48
CA ALA A 43 7.22 7.27 -7.77
C ALA A 43 5.69 7.42 -7.64
N THR A 44 5.04 6.49 -6.93
CA THR A 44 3.59 6.56 -6.69
C THR A 44 3.22 7.74 -5.77
N ALA A 45 4.06 8.03 -4.77
CA ALA A 45 3.84 9.17 -3.87
C ALA A 45 3.87 10.51 -4.63
N LYS A 46 4.84 10.71 -5.53
CA LYS A 46 4.91 11.92 -6.39
C LYS A 46 3.66 12.08 -7.25
N ARG A 47 3.20 10.98 -7.87
CA ARG A 47 1.96 11.00 -8.68
C ARG A 47 0.74 11.31 -7.81
N ALA A 48 0.66 10.76 -6.60
CA ALA A 48 -0.43 11.02 -5.67
C ALA A 48 -0.44 12.48 -5.18
N MET A 49 0.72 13.07 -4.85
CA MET A 49 0.83 14.48 -4.51
C MET A 49 0.25 15.38 -5.60
N GLU A 50 0.64 15.15 -6.85
CA GLU A 50 0.13 15.94 -7.98
C GLU A 50 -1.36 15.70 -8.21
N PHE A 51 -1.83 14.45 -8.15
CA PHE A 51 -3.22 14.10 -8.41
C PHE A 51 -4.18 14.66 -7.36
N PHE A 52 -3.79 14.62 -6.08
CA PHE A 52 -4.63 15.01 -4.95
C PHE A 52 -4.36 16.44 -4.44
N LYS A 53 -3.53 17.23 -5.11
CA LYS A 53 -3.14 18.58 -4.66
C LYS A 53 -4.29 19.54 -4.36
N GLU A 54 -5.43 19.37 -5.06
CA GLU A 54 -6.64 20.19 -4.86
C GLU A 54 -7.60 19.57 -3.80
N GLN A 55 -7.23 18.44 -3.20
CA GLN A 55 -8.04 17.76 -2.20
C GLN A 55 -7.57 18.12 -0.80
N ASP A 56 -8.51 18.45 0.09
CA ASP A 56 -8.22 18.64 1.52
C ASP A 56 -8.04 17.27 2.21
N ILE A 57 -6.90 16.64 1.96
CA ILE A 57 -6.54 15.33 2.51
C ILE A 57 -5.12 15.30 3.04
N LYS A 58 -4.89 14.44 4.01
CA LYS A 58 -3.57 14.09 4.52
C LYS A 58 -3.17 12.70 4.04
N MET A 59 -2.00 12.58 3.44
CA MET A 59 -1.42 11.29 3.06
C MET A 59 -0.41 10.82 4.11
N VAL A 60 -0.47 9.53 4.43
CA VAL A 60 0.59 8.79 5.13
C VAL A 60 1.22 7.86 4.10
N VAL A 61 2.41 8.20 3.65
CA VAL A 61 3.17 7.40 2.69
C VAL A 61 4.00 6.37 3.45
N VAL A 62 3.89 5.11 3.06
CA VAL A 62 4.60 4.00 3.71
C VAL A 62 5.53 3.35 2.68
N PRO A 63 6.83 3.68 2.69
CA PRO A 63 7.86 2.97 1.96
C PRO A 63 8.20 1.62 2.61
N HIS A 64 9.10 0.85 1.98
CA HIS A 64 9.70 -0.29 2.66
C HIS A 64 10.53 0.16 3.87
N GLN A 65 10.65 -0.71 4.85
CA GLN A 65 11.59 -0.50 5.96
C GLN A 65 13.02 -0.35 5.45
N PHE A 66 13.86 0.30 6.24
CA PHE A 66 15.31 0.35 5.95
C PHE A 66 15.89 -1.07 5.97
N ASP A 67 16.94 -1.29 5.19
CA ASP A 67 17.69 -2.55 5.11
C ASP A 67 16.84 -3.79 4.73
N PHE A 68 15.70 -3.57 4.05
CA PHE A 68 14.82 -4.67 3.64
C PHE A 68 15.38 -5.45 2.45
N ILE A 69 15.92 -4.76 1.44
CA ILE A 69 16.46 -5.37 0.21
C ILE A 69 17.92 -5.01 0.02
N ARG A 70 18.25 -3.79 0.35
CA ARG A 70 19.57 -3.19 0.25
C ARG A 70 19.77 -2.20 1.39
N LYS A 71 21.03 -1.92 1.72
CA LYS A 71 21.41 -1.00 2.79
C LYS A 71 20.76 0.38 2.64
N GLU A 72 20.71 0.89 1.41
CA GLU A 72 20.13 2.18 1.09
C GLU A 72 18.64 2.03 0.76
N ASN A 73 17.79 2.83 1.41
CA ASN A 73 16.38 2.87 1.09
C ASN A 73 16.19 3.59 -0.26
N PRO A 74 15.43 3.02 -1.21
CA PRO A 74 15.20 3.65 -2.52
C PRO A 74 14.29 4.88 -2.48
N PHE A 75 13.64 5.16 -1.35
CA PHE A 75 12.83 6.37 -1.16
C PHE A 75 13.72 7.53 -0.78
N SER A 76 13.76 8.59 -1.61
CA SER A 76 14.73 9.66 -1.41
C SER A 76 14.44 10.53 -0.19
N PRO A 77 15.47 10.98 0.57
CA PRO A 77 15.30 11.91 1.68
C PRO A 77 14.66 13.25 1.25
N GLU A 78 14.99 13.74 0.07
CA GLU A 78 14.42 14.99 -0.48
C GLU A 78 12.91 14.87 -0.66
N LEU A 79 12.42 13.68 -1.09
CA LEU A 79 10.99 13.45 -1.22
C LEU A 79 10.30 13.35 0.14
N VAL A 80 10.99 12.84 1.16
CA VAL A 80 10.48 12.84 2.54
C VAL A 80 10.21 14.27 3.01
N GLU A 81 11.18 15.17 2.81
CA GLU A 81 11.02 16.57 3.20
C GLU A 81 9.93 17.27 2.37
N THR A 82 9.90 17.06 1.05
CA THR A 82 8.84 17.62 0.18
C THR A 82 7.43 17.19 0.65
N LEU A 83 7.25 15.93 1.01
CA LEU A 83 5.98 15.42 1.52
C LEU A 83 5.59 16.08 2.83
N LYS A 84 6.54 16.23 3.77
CA LYS A 84 6.31 16.90 5.06
C LYS A 84 5.96 18.37 4.89
N GLU A 85 6.69 19.10 4.06
CA GLU A 85 6.42 20.51 3.74
C GLU A 85 5.04 20.71 3.12
N SER A 86 4.54 19.69 2.39
CA SER A 86 3.19 19.66 1.83
C SER A 86 2.11 19.19 2.82
N GLY A 87 2.46 19.02 4.12
CA GLY A 87 1.51 18.60 5.16
C GLY A 87 1.23 17.10 5.23
N HIS A 88 2.00 16.30 4.49
CA HIS A 88 1.87 14.84 4.48
C HIS A 88 2.88 14.19 5.44
N GLU A 89 2.75 12.88 5.63
CA GLU A 89 3.62 12.10 6.51
C GLU A 89 4.28 10.95 5.75
N VAL A 90 5.49 10.58 6.19
CA VAL A 90 6.20 9.40 5.68
C VAL A 90 6.57 8.51 6.86
N HIS A 91 6.20 7.24 6.79
CA HIS A 91 6.45 6.29 7.86
C HIS A 91 7.27 5.09 7.37
N PHE A 92 8.46 4.94 7.96
CA PHE A 92 9.30 3.75 7.79
C PHE A 92 9.14 2.87 9.04
N GLY A 93 8.51 1.72 8.89
CA GLY A 93 8.28 0.79 9.99
C GLY A 93 8.60 -0.65 9.60
N THR A 94 8.63 -1.54 10.58
CA THR A 94 8.80 -2.98 10.34
C THR A 94 7.68 -3.52 9.45
N MET A 95 8.03 -4.20 8.39
CA MET A 95 7.08 -4.84 7.49
C MET A 95 6.57 -6.13 8.14
N LEU A 96 5.37 -6.07 8.71
CA LEU A 96 4.83 -7.07 9.64
C LEU A 96 4.67 -8.47 9.04
N PHE A 97 4.41 -8.54 7.74
CA PHE A 97 4.27 -9.82 7.02
C PHE A 97 5.60 -10.36 6.46
N HIS A 98 6.74 -9.83 6.93
CA HIS A 98 8.10 -10.24 6.55
C HIS A 98 8.98 -10.47 7.79
N THR A 99 8.41 -10.96 8.86
CA THR A 99 9.08 -11.16 10.16
C THR A 99 9.33 -12.64 10.51
N ASP A 100 9.20 -13.54 9.54
CA ASP A 100 9.35 -14.99 9.75
C ASP A 100 10.70 -15.34 10.36
N GLU A 101 11.79 -14.78 9.82
CA GLU A 101 13.15 -15.04 10.34
C GLU A 101 13.34 -14.44 11.73
N LEU A 102 12.75 -13.27 12.01
CA LEU A 102 12.87 -12.59 13.31
C LEU A 102 12.21 -13.41 14.43
N TYR A 103 11.04 -13.99 14.17
CA TYR A 103 10.25 -14.71 15.16
C TYR A 103 10.34 -16.24 15.04
N GLN A 104 11.13 -16.75 14.08
CA GLN A 104 11.23 -18.19 13.77
C GLN A 104 9.84 -18.82 13.55
N SER A 105 8.97 -18.11 12.84
CA SER A 105 7.57 -18.50 12.64
C SER A 105 7.14 -18.17 11.22
N THR A 106 6.43 -19.09 10.57
CA THR A 106 5.85 -18.89 9.21
C THR A 106 4.46 -18.24 9.23
N VAL A 107 3.95 -17.87 10.40
CA VAL A 107 2.62 -17.22 10.53
C VAL A 107 2.53 -15.92 9.72
N PRO A 108 3.50 -15.00 9.75
CA PRO A 108 3.46 -13.79 8.93
C PRO A 108 3.33 -14.08 7.43
N THR A 109 4.11 -15.00 6.90
CA THR A 109 4.01 -15.43 5.49
C THR A 109 2.66 -16.09 5.19
N LEU A 110 2.13 -16.93 6.08
CA LEU A 110 0.81 -17.56 5.89
C LEU A 110 -0.31 -16.51 5.83
N MET A 111 -0.29 -15.54 6.74
CA MET A 111 -1.24 -14.42 6.73
C MET A 111 -1.12 -13.60 5.43
N ALA A 112 0.10 -13.29 5.00
CA ALA A 112 0.34 -12.61 3.75
C ALA A 112 -0.24 -13.38 2.55
N ASN A 113 -0.02 -14.70 2.50
CA ASN A 113 -0.50 -15.55 1.41
C ASN A 113 -2.04 -15.64 1.39
N LEU A 114 -2.68 -15.70 2.57
CA LEU A 114 -4.13 -15.65 2.67
C LEU A 114 -4.69 -14.35 2.07
N LEU A 115 -4.10 -13.20 2.38
CA LEU A 115 -4.51 -11.91 1.84
C LEU A 115 -4.22 -11.79 0.33
N ARG A 116 -3.16 -12.42 -0.16
CA ARG A 116 -2.82 -12.49 -1.59
C ARG A 116 -3.83 -13.29 -2.41
N CYS A 117 -4.63 -14.16 -1.80
CA CYS A 117 -5.76 -14.80 -2.49
C CYS A 117 -6.75 -13.77 -3.08
N PHE A 118 -6.82 -12.57 -2.50
CA PHE A 118 -7.60 -11.47 -3.06
C PHE A 118 -6.81 -10.65 -4.08
N ALA A 119 -5.61 -10.26 -3.78
CA ALA A 119 -4.57 -9.62 -4.61
C ALA A 119 -3.35 -9.24 -3.74
N GLN A 120 -2.18 -9.05 -4.36
CA GLN A 120 -1.00 -8.51 -3.67
C GLN A 120 -1.29 -7.13 -3.06
N GLY A 121 -1.98 -6.24 -3.79
CA GLY A 121 -2.34 -4.92 -3.30
C GLY A 121 -3.20 -4.97 -2.04
N VAL A 122 -4.11 -5.95 -1.92
CA VAL A 122 -4.91 -6.17 -0.69
C VAL A 122 -4.00 -6.48 0.50
N LYS A 123 -3.05 -7.42 0.34
CA LYS A 123 -2.05 -7.73 1.39
C LYS A 123 -1.29 -6.48 1.83
N VAL A 124 -0.83 -5.67 0.86
CA VAL A 124 -0.06 -4.46 1.16
C VAL A 124 -0.93 -3.40 1.83
N CYS A 125 -2.19 -3.21 1.42
CA CYS A 125 -3.12 -2.29 2.10
C CYS A 125 -3.29 -2.62 3.60
N PHE A 126 -3.45 -3.90 3.94
CA PHE A 126 -3.49 -4.33 5.35
C PHE A 126 -2.20 -3.96 6.09
N GLU A 127 -1.05 -4.29 5.51
CA GLU A 127 0.25 -4.09 6.14
C GLU A 127 0.54 -2.61 6.41
N ILE A 128 0.31 -1.73 5.41
CA ILE A 128 0.60 -0.30 5.56
C ILE A 128 -0.34 0.41 6.54
N VAL A 129 -1.59 -0.05 6.67
CA VAL A 129 -2.52 0.51 7.67
C VAL A 129 -2.06 0.12 9.09
N LEU A 130 -1.69 -1.13 9.32
CA LEU A 130 -1.14 -1.58 10.61
C LEU A 130 0.14 -0.80 10.93
N MET A 131 1.09 -0.70 9.98
CA MET A 131 2.34 0.04 10.17
C MET A 131 2.09 1.51 10.50
N ALA A 132 1.22 2.18 9.75
CA ALA A 132 0.89 3.58 9.98
C ALA A 132 0.20 3.82 11.34
N THR A 133 -0.63 2.86 11.79
CA THR A 133 -1.27 2.92 13.11
C THR A 133 -0.25 2.69 14.22
N ASP A 134 0.65 1.71 14.08
CA ASP A 134 1.72 1.45 15.05
C ASP A 134 2.68 2.64 15.17
N GLY A 135 2.91 3.35 14.07
CA GLY A 135 3.72 4.57 14.03
C GLY A 135 3.01 5.84 14.56
N GLY A 136 1.74 5.73 14.99
CA GLY A 136 0.98 6.87 15.53
C GLY A 136 0.44 7.86 14.48
N HIS A 137 0.52 7.53 13.19
CA HIS A 137 0.00 8.37 12.10
C HIS A 137 -1.52 8.20 11.91
N LEU A 138 -2.07 7.09 12.39
CA LEU A 138 -3.48 6.79 12.43
C LEU A 138 -3.93 6.50 13.86
N THR A 139 -5.18 6.82 14.14
CA THR A 139 -5.83 6.42 15.39
C THR A 139 -6.59 5.10 15.17
N SER A 140 -6.49 4.15 16.12
CA SER A 140 -7.31 2.93 16.06
C SER A 140 -8.80 3.29 16.03
N GLY A 141 -9.55 2.70 15.09
CA GLY A 141 -10.94 3.02 14.81
C GLY A 141 -11.15 4.10 13.75
N GLU A 142 -10.12 4.83 13.34
CA GLU A 142 -10.19 5.83 12.27
C GLU A 142 -10.46 5.14 10.92
N THR A 143 -11.37 5.71 10.12
CA THR A 143 -11.65 5.22 8.78
C THR A 143 -10.78 5.97 7.77
N VAL A 144 -10.00 5.20 7.00
CA VAL A 144 -9.06 5.71 6.00
C VAL A 144 -9.23 4.98 4.67
N ILE A 145 -8.65 5.53 3.60
CA ILE A 145 -8.49 4.77 2.36
C ILE A 145 -7.02 4.34 2.23
N ALA A 146 -6.80 3.03 2.08
CA ALA A 146 -5.50 2.45 1.82
C ALA A 146 -5.34 2.18 0.32
N ILE A 147 -4.18 2.55 -0.25
CA ILE A 147 -3.85 2.41 -1.67
C ILE A 147 -2.54 1.64 -1.80
N ALA A 148 -2.55 0.61 -2.62
CA ALA A 148 -1.36 -0.19 -2.92
C ALA A 148 -1.44 -0.81 -4.33
N GLY A 149 -0.43 -1.59 -4.69
CA GLY A 149 -0.39 -2.28 -5.97
C GLY A 149 0.54 -3.48 -5.97
N THR A 150 0.79 -4.00 -7.17
CA THR A 150 1.59 -5.19 -7.41
C THR A 150 2.89 -4.81 -8.12
N GLY A 151 3.99 -4.69 -7.39
CA GLY A 151 5.32 -4.40 -7.92
C GLY A 151 5.56 -2.94 -8.31
N ARG A 152 4.65 -2.27 -9.00
CA ARG A 152 4.72 -0.84 -9.35
C ARG A 152 3.33 -0.22 -9.40
N GLY A 153 3.27 1.11 -9.21
CA GLY A 153 2.01 1.86 -9.29
C GLY A 153 0.99 1.42 -8.25
N SER A 154 -0.29 1.64 -8.57
CA SER A 154 -1.43 1.26 -7.74
C SER A 154 -2.49 0.55 -8.58
N ASP A 155 -3.05 -0.52 -8.04
CA ASP A 155 -4.11 -1.32 -8.67
C ASP A 155 -5.19 -1.73 -7.66
N THR A 156 -5.04 -1.32 -6.41
CA THR A 156 -5.90 -1.75 -5.30
C THR A 156 -6.15 -0.57 -4.35
N ALA A 157 -7.40 -0.38 -3.98
CA ALA A 157 -7.80 0.58 -2.96
C ALA A 157 -8.90 0.02 -2.08
N LEU A 158 -8.78 0.21 -0.76
CA LEU A 158 -9.69 -0.28 0.27
C LEU A 158 -10.12 0.85 1.19
N VAL A 159 -11.38 0.86 1.62
CA VAL A 159 -11.82 1.63 2.80
C VAL A 159 -11.61 0.76 4.03
N VAL A 160 -10.80 1.22 4.97
CA VAL A 160 -10.36 0.44 6.13
C VAL A 160 -10.59 1.22 7.42
N GLN A 161 -11.18 0.56 8.41
CA GLN A 161 -11.12 1.01 9.79
C GLN A 161 -9.77 0.56 10.37
N ALA A 162 -8.93 1.52 10.73
CA ALA A 162 -7.56 1.29 11.18
C ALA A 162 -7.51 0.60 12.55
N ALA A 163 -6.47 -0.20 12.75
CA ALA A 163 -6.11 -0.79 14.04
C ALA A 163 -4.59 -0.95 14.13
N SER A 164 -4.06 -0.99 15.35
CA SER A 164 -2.67 -1.36 15.58
C SER A 164 -2.44 -2.86 15.36
N SER A 165 -1.19 -3.26 15.11
CA SER A 165 -0.81 -4.67 14.98
C SER A 165 -1.16 -5.50 16.23
N ARG A 166 -1.04 -4.90 17.41
CA ARG A 166 -1.45 -5.51 18.69
C ARG A 166 -2.94 -5.85 18.73
N ASN A 167 -3.78 -5.06 18.07
CA ASN A 167 -5.23 -5.18 18.07
C ASN A 167 -5.76 -5.46 16.66
N ILE A 168 -5.05 -6.26 15.88
CA ILE A 168 -5.37 -6.57 14.47
C ILE A 168 -6.79 -7.11 14.29
N ASN A 169 -7.36 -7.76 15.30
CA ASN A 169 -8.75 -8.22 15.31
C ASN A 169 -9.80 -7.09 15.24
N ASN A 170 -9.39 -5.84 15.43
CA ASN A 170 -10.25 -4.66 15.28
C ASN A 170 -10.14 -3.98 13.91
N LEU A 171 -9.16 -4.39 13.09
CA LEU A 171 -9.08 -3.91 11.71
C LEU A 171 -10.29 -4.42 10.91
N ARG A 172 -10.91 -3.55 10.12
CA ARG A 172 -12.04 -3.91 9.25
C ARG A 172 -11.83 -3.37 7.86
N VAL A 173 -12.00 -4.20 6.86
CA VAL A 173 -12.18 -3.74 5.48
C VAL A 173 -13.66 -3.47 5.27
N ASN A 174 -14.03 -2.21 5.21
CA ASN A 174 -15.41 -1.79 5.07
C ASN A 174 -15.85 -1.82 3.60
N GLU A 175 -14.89 -1.59 2.68
CA GLU A 175 -15.16 -1.60 1.25
C GLU A 175 -13.90 -1.94 0.44
N ILE A 176 -14.07 -2.67 -0.65
CA ILE A 176 -13.06 -2.80 -1.71
C ILE A 176 -13.48 -1.83 -2.83
N ILE A 177 -12.72 -0.78 -3.05
CA ILE A 177 -12.99 0.21 -4.10
C ILE A 177 -12.62 -0.38 -5.46
N CYS A 178 -11.40 -0.89 -5.56
CA CYS A 178 -10.90 -1.56 -6.76
C CYS A 178 -9.80 -2.58 -6.44
N LYS A 179 -9.64 -3.55 -7.32
CA LYS A 179 -8.53 -4.51 -7.35
C LYS A 179 -8.43 -5.21 -8.70
N PRO A 180 -7.32 -5.90 -9.03
CA PRO A 180 -7.27 -6.79 -10.18
C PRO A 180 -8.29 -7.93 -10.06
N LEU A 181 -8.97 -8.26 -11.17
CA LEU A 181 -9.84 -9.44 -11.27
C LEU A 181 -8.99 -10.72 -11.31
N ASN A 182 -7.96 -10.71 -12.17
CA ASN A 182 -6.99 -11.77 -12.35
C ASN A 182 -5.62 -11.31 -11.80
N PRO A 183 -5.42 -11.31 -10.47
CA PRO A 183 -4.16 -10.85 -9.91
C PRO A 183 -3.02 -11.79 -10.29
N LEU A 184 -1.89 -11.25 -10.74
CA LEU A 184 -0.67 -12.02 -10.89
C LEU A 184 -0.26 -12.60 -9.54
N ASN A 185 0.17 -13.84 -9.52
CA ASN A 185 0.86 -14.38 -8.36
C ASN A 185 2.27 -13.76 -8.22
N ILE A 186 2.96 -14.05 -7.11
CA ILE A 186 4.27 -13.42 -6.83
C ILE A 186 5.30 -13.75 -7.89
N ASP A 187 5.32 -14.98 -8.41
CA ASP A 187 6.34 -15.42 -9.36
C ASP A 187 6.08 -14.80 -10.74
N GLU A 188 4.83 -14.77 -11.19
CA GLU A 188 4.41 -14.07 -12.41
C GLU A 188 4.72 -12.57 -12.34
N ALA A 189 4.45 -11.93 -11.19
CA ALA A 189 4.79 -10.53 -10.98
C ALA A 189 6.31 -10.28 -11.02
N ARG A 190 7.09 -11.18 -10.43
CA ARG A 190 8.55 -11.15 -10.48
C ARG A 190 9.08 -11.22 -11.91
N GLU A 191 8.59 -12.17 -12.69
CA GLU A 191 8.99 -12.34 -14.09
C GLU A 191 8.66 -11.10 -14.92
N GLN A 192 7.43 -10.60 -14.80
CA GLN A 192 6.99 -9.43 -15.56
C GLN A 192 7.79 -8.17 -15.24
N PHE A 193 8.07 -7.91 -13.97
CA PHE A 193 8.76 -6.68 -13.56
C PHE A 193 10.28 -6.82 -13.54
N SER A 194 10.84 -8.03 -13.69
CA SER A 194 12.30 -8.24 -13.80
C SER A 194 12.86 -7.78 -15.15
N SER A 195 12.07 -7.75 -16.21
CA SER A 195 12.47 -7.33 -17.55
C SER A 195 12.40 -5.82 -17.78
N SER A 196 11.69 -5.08 -16.94
CA SER A 196 11.72 -3.61 -16.96
C SER A 196 13.06 -3.14 -16.37
N ARG A 197 13.76 -2.21 -17.06
CA ARG A 197 15.07 -1.65 -16.67
C ARG A 197 15.14 -1.01 -15.27
N ASP A 198 14.01 -0.89 -14.57
CA ASP A 198 13.95 -0.66 -13.13
C ASP A 198 14.27 -1.98 -12.42
N LYS A 199 15.58 -2.27 -12.38
CA LYS A 199 16.14 -3.44 -11.70
C LYS A 199 15.72 -3.50 -10.25
N TYR A 200 14.53 -3.96 -10.00
CA TYR A 200 14.21 -4.54 -8.72
C TYR A 200 14.84 -5.95 -8.67
N GLU A 201 16.10 -6.04 -8.30
CA GLU A 201 16.72 -7.29 -7.80
C GLU A 201 15.99 -7.81 -6.56
N PHE A 202 14.92 -7.11 -6.18
CA PHE A 202 14.07 -7.32 -5.02
C PHE A 202 13.58 -8.74 -4.86
N TYR A 203 13.21 -9.37 -5.94
CA TYR A 203 12.55 -10.67 -5.85
C TYR A 203 13.50 -11.86 -5.97
N ARG A 204 14.79 -11.67 -6.20
CA ARG A 204 15.75 -12.78 -6.34
C ARG A 204 16.24 -13.39 -5.03
N ARG A 205 15.99 -12.78 -3.88
CA ARG A 205 16.57 -13.22 -2.60
C ARG A 205 15.58 -13.71 -1.54
N VAL A 206 14.28 -13.73 -1.82
CA VAL A 206 13.30 -14.38 -0.94
C VAL A 206 13.09 -15.79 -1.48
N LYS A 207 14.01 -16.68 -1.10
CA LYS A 207 13.81 -18.13 -1.20
C LYS A 207 13.16 -18.63 0.05
#